data_61e7eca4c90193943430bfc2eecc125c
#
_entry.id   61e7eca4c90193943430bfc2eecc125c
#
_cell.length_a   1.000
_cell.length_b   1.000
_cell.length_c   1.000
_cell.angle_alpha   90.00
_cell.angle_beta   90.00
_cell.angle_gamma   90.00
#
_symmetry.space_group_name_H-M   'P 1'
#
loop_
_entity.id
_entity.type
_entity.pdbx_description
1 polymer ?
#
loop_
_entity_poly.entity_id
_entity_poly.type
_entity_poly.pdbx_seq_one_letter_code
_entity_poly.pdbx_strand_id
1 'polypeptide(L)'
;MATFHAEDYVDFLSKITPDTQHEHATQMQKYNLGEDCPIFDGLFDFCKLYTGGSIDGAVRLNHGLSDIAVNWSGGLHHAKKSEASGFCYINDLVLAILELLKHHARVVYIDIDIHHGDGVEEAFYLTDRVMTVSFHKFGDMFFPGTGALEQVGGAAGKYYSVNVPLHDGMDDDGFRAIFKSVMQNVMDTYRPGAVVLQCGADSLAADRLGCFNLSLDGHADCVKFMKTFKVPLLVTGGGGYTKSNVARCWTYETAALLDREISADIPEHDFYYEYYADVEYKMKVQPTNYIENLNTKSYLQDIQQKVLENLRALEHAPGVAMHEVPPDSMLPEFDEDDLNCDERNGGETGGDARIFRDDEFYDGDADQDR
;
A
#
# COMPACT_ATOMS: atom_id res chain seq x y z
N MET A 1 0.30 -17.66 1.77
CA MET A 1 0.04 -17.24 0.37
C MET A 1 -1.14 -18.00 -0.23
N ALA A 2 -1.19 -19.33 -0.15
CA ALA A 2 -2.28 -20.17 -0.71
C ALA A 2 -3.66 -19.94 -0.05
N THR A 3 -3.78 -19.13 0.97
CA THR A 3 -5.09 -18.71 1.51
C THR A 3 -5.87 -17.81 0.54
N PHE A 4 -5.20 -17.13 -0.35
CA PHE A 4 -5.78 -16.30 -1.40
C PHE A 4 -5.36 -16.73 -2.80
N HIS A 5 -4.05 -16.83 -3.04
CA HIS A 5 -3.52 -17.17 -4.36
C HIS A 5 -3.74 -18.63 -4.72
N ALA A 6 -3.89 -18.91 -6.01
CA ALA A 6 -3.97 -20.26 -6.53
C ALA A 6 -2.68 -21.03 -6.26
N GLU A 7 -2.81 -22.27 -5.82
CA GLU A 7 -1.66 -23.10 -5.40
C GLU A 7 -0.66 -23.32 -6.55
N ASP A 8 -1.15 -23.51 -7.78
CA ASP A 8 -0.30 -23.69 -8.97
C ASP A 8 0.51 -22.43 -9.30
N TYR A 9 -0.03 -21.24 -9.05
CA TYR A 9 0.68 -19.98 -9.20
C TYR A 9 1.78 -19.82 -8.15
N VAL A 10 1.47 -20.06 -6.88
CA VAL A 10 2.45 -19.99 -5.78
C VAL A 10 3.55 -21.02 -5.95
N ASP A 11 3.19 -22.25 -6.34
CA ASP A 11 4.14 -23.33 -6.62
C ASP A 11 5.09 -22.95 -7.78
N PHE A 12 4.55 -22.34 -8.83
CA PHE A 12 5.36 -21.85 -9.94
C PHE A 12 6.33 -20.76 -9.52
N LEU A 13 5.86 -19.74 -8.79
CA LEU A 13 6.73 -18.67 -8.26
C LEU A 13 7.86 -19.21 -7.37
N SER A 14 7.60 -20.29 -6.64
CA SER A 14 8.58 -20.88 -5.73
C SER A 14 9.73 -21.62 -6.45
N LYS A 15 9.58 -21.93 -7.72
CA LYS A 15 10.49 -22.77 -8.51
C LYS A 15 11.19 -22.03 -9.62
N ILE A 16 10.56 -20.98 -10.16
CA ILE A 16 11.09 -20.24 -11.30
C ILE A 16 12.33 -19.43 -10.91
N THR A 17 13.31 -19.45 -11.77
CA THR A 17 14.56 -18.69 -11.63
C THR A 17 14.91 -17.99 -12.93
N PRO A 18 15.79 -16.97 -12.93
CA PRO A 18 16.28 -16.36 -14.16
C PRO A 18 16.88 -17.34 -15.14
N ASP A 19 17.56 -18.40 -14.65
CA ASP A 19 18.18 -19.42 -15.50
C ASP A 19 17.16 -20.32 -16.20
N THR A 20 16.03 -20.62 -15.53
CA THR A 20 15.03 -21.58 -16.04
C THR A 20 13.85 -20.92 -16.75
N GLN A 21 13.66 -19.60 -16.64
CA GLN A 21 12.49 -18.88 -17.15
C GLN A 21 12.23 -19.12 -18.64
N HIS A 22 13.29 -19.28 -19.45
CA HIS A 22 13.19 -19.51 -20.89
C HIS A 22 12.56 -20.88 -21.24
N GLU A 23 12.60 -21.86 -20.32
CA GLU A 23 12.00 -23.19 -20.50
C GLU A 23 10.49 -23.16 -20.19
N HIS A 24 10.01 -22.08 -19.57
CA HIS A 24 8.64 -21.96 -19.04
C HIS A 24 7.81 -20.86 -19.70
N ALA A 25 8.06 -20.53 -20.96
CA ALA A 25 7.41 -19.41 -21.65
C ALA A 25 5.87 -19.43 -21.58
N THR A 26 5.25 -20.61 -21.66
CA THR A 26 3.79 -20.74 -21.55
C THR A 26 3.26 -20.41 -20.16
N GLN A 27 3.95 -20.88 -19.11
CA GLN A 27 3.59 -20.57 -17.74
C GLN A 27 3.87 -19.11 -17.41
N MET A 28 4.98 -18.55 -17.90
CA MET A 28 5.28 -17.12 -17.77
C MET A 28 4.15 -16.28 -18.34
N GLN A 29 3.67 -16.59 -19.54
CA GLN A 29 2.53 -15.91 -20.14
C GLN A 29 1.24 -16.12 -19.34
N LYS A 30 0.96 -17.35 -18.87
CA LYS A 30 -0.22 -17.69 -18.06
C LYS A 30 -0.29 -16.84 -16.79
N TYR A 31 0.84 -16.62 -16.14
CA TYR A 31 0.93 -15.94 -14.86
C TYR A 31 1.35 -14.47 -14.99
N ASN A 32 1.34 -13.92 -16.22
CA ASN A 32 1.71 -12.54 -16.54
C ASN A 32 3.08 -12.14 -15.99
N LEU A 33 4.05 -13.06 -16.09
CA LEU A 33 5.44 -12.84 -15.72
C LEU A 33 6.25 -12.49 -16.96
N GLY A 34 7.17 -11.53 -16.87
CA GLY A 34 7.98 -11.07 -17.99
C GLY A 34 8.37 -9.61 -17.88
N GLU A 35 7.85 -8.74 -18.76
CA GLU A 35 8.29 -7.34 -18.87
C GLU A 35 8.01 -6.53 -17.59
N ASP A 36 6.75 -6.43 -17.16
CA ASP A 36 6.37 -5.65 -15.98
C ASP A 36 6.60 -6.41 -14.66
N CYS A 37 6.64 -7.72 -14.71
CA CYS A 37 6.86 -8.57 -13.54
C CYS A 37 8.00 -9.56 -13.83
N PRO A 38 9.25 -9.09 -13.91
CA PRO A 38 10.40 -9.93 -14.28
C PRO A 38 10.75 -10.95 -13.21
N ILE A 39 11.39 -12.05 -13.63
CA ILE A 39 11.97 -13.02 -12.71
C ILE A 39 13.38 -12.58 -12.35
N PHE A 40 13.67 -12.54 -11.06
CA PHE A 40 14.97 -12.18 -10.51
C PHE A 40 15.39 -13.15 -9.40
N ASP A 41 16.67 -13.17 -9.08
CA ASP A 41 17.20 -14.03 -8.02
C ASP A 41 16.60 -13.66 -6.66
N GLY A 42 16.11 -14.66 -5.92
CA GLY A 42 15.46 -14.45 -4.63
C GLY A 42 14.03 -13.94 -4.69
N LEU A 43 13.38 -13.91 -5.86
CA LEU A 43 12.00 -13.44 -6.05
C LEU A 43 11.04 -14.02 -5.00
N PHE A 44 11.05 -15.34 -4.81
CA PHE A 44 10.10 -15.97 -3.89
C PHE A 44 10.40 -15.64 -2.42
N ASP A 45 11.67 -15.51 -2.06
CA ASP A 45 12.08 -15.08 -0.72
C ASP A 45 11.67 -13.62 -0.47
N PHE A 46 11.84 -12.75 -1.45
CA PHE A 46 11.31 -11.39 -1.40
C PHE A 46 9.79 -11.38 -1.19
N CYS A 47 9.04 -12.18 -1.95
CA CYS A 47 7.59 -12.32 -1.77
C CYS A 47 7.22 -12.79 -0.35
N LYS A 48 7.98 -13.73 0.23
CA LYS A 48 7.75 -14.21 1.60
C LYS A 48 7.99 -13.14 2.64
N LEU A 49 9.04 -12.33 2.47
CA LEU A 49 9.43 -11.32 3.44
C LEU A 49 8.40 -10.20 3.52
N TYR A 50 8.05 -9.57 2.40
CA TYR A 50 7.10 -8.46 2.45
C TYR A 50 5.68 -8.92 2.82
N THR A 51 5.27 -10.10 2.35
CA THR A 51 3.97 -10.69 2.69
C THR A 51 3.92 -11.06 4.18
N GLY A 52 5.00 -11.67 4.68
CA GLY A 52 5.14 -12.01 6.09
C GLY A 52 5.03 -10.79 7.00
N GLY A 53 5.67 -9.67 6.61
CA GLY A 53 5.59 -8.42 7.37
C GLY A 53 4.16 -7.87 7.49
N SER A 54 3.39 -7.88 6.40
CA SER A 54 1.99 -7.42 6.44
C SER A 54 1.08 -8.35 7.24
N ILE A 55 1.28 -9.67 7.13
CA ILE A 55 0.53 -10.65 7.94
C ILE A 55 0.89 -10.53 9.42
N ASP A 56 2.17 -10.41 9.77
CA ASP A 56 2.60 -10.25 11.17
C ASP A 56 2.04 -8.96 11.78
N GLY A 57 2.05 -7.86 11.00
CA GLY A 57 1.39 -6.62 11.39
C GLY A 57 -0.09 -6.83 11.72
N ALA A 58 -0.83 -7.55 10.87
CA ALA A 58 -2.24 -7.89 11.11
C ALA A 58 -2.44 -8.77 12.35
N VAL A 59 -1.57 -9.76 12.56
CA VAL A 59 -1.58 -10.61 13.77
C VAL A 59 -1.37 -9.78 15.03
N ARG A 60 -0.39 -8.88 15.05
CA ARG A 60 -0.13 -8.00 16.20
C ARG A 60 -1.31 -7.09 16.52
N LEU A 61 -1.97 -6.54 15.49
CA LEU A 61 -3.19 -5.75 15.66
C LEU A 61 -4.35 -6.58 16.21
N ASN A 62 -4.55 -7.80 15.69
CA ASN A 62 -5.59 -8.72 16.15
C ASN A 62 -5.48 -9.06 17.64
N HIS A 63 -4.27 -9.16 18.16
CA HIS A 63 -4.00 -9.51 19.56
C HIS A 63 -3.77 -8.29 20.46
N GLY A 64 -3.95 -7.07 19.94
CA GLY A 64 -3.77 -5.84 20.69
C GLY A 64 -2.34 -5.61 21.19
N LEU A 65 -1.34 -6.22 20.53
CA LEU A 65 0.08 -6.02 20.82
C LEU A 65 0.59 -4.68 20.29
N SER A 66 -0.10 -4.10 19.35
CA SER A 66 0.12 -2.73 18.86
C SER A 66 -1.19 -2.12 18.38
N ASP A 67 -1.30 -0.80 18.45
CA ASP A 67 -2.43 -0.04 17.86
C ASP A 67 -2.20 0.25 16.37
N ILE A 68 -0.93 0.38 15.99
CA ILE A 68 -0.49 0.65 14.63
C ILE A 68 0.64 -0.32 14.27
N ALA A 69 0.56 -0.92 13.11
CA ALA A 69 1.62 -1.73 12.51
C ALA A 69 2.03 -1.11 11.17
N VAL A 70 3.33 -1.13 10.86
CA VAL A 70 3.88 -0.52 9.64
C VAL A 70 4.74 -1.54 8.89
N ASN A 71 4.47 -1.70 7.60
CA ASN A 71 5.30 -2.50 6.69
C ASN A 71 5.54 -1.73 5.38
N TRP A 72 6.61 -0.93 5.32
CA TRP A 72 6.94 -0.16 4.12
C TRP A 72 7.35 -1.03 2.92
N SER A 73 7.70 -2.29 3.15
CA SER A 73 8.00 -3.23 2.05
C SER A 73 6.76 -3.89 1.44
N GLY A 74 5.59 -3.74 2.06
CA GLY A 74 4.31 -4.24 1.57
C GLY A 74 3.57 -3.24 0.68
N GLY A 75 2.33 -3.54 0.36
CA GLY A 75 1.47 -2.67 -0.43
C GLY A 75 1.35 -3.07 -1.90
N LEU A 76 1.58 -4.33 -2.22
CA LEU A 76 1.60 -4.84 -3.60
C LEU A 76 0.19 -5.14 -4.10
N HIS A 77 -0.57 -4.09 -4.35
CA HIS A 77 -2.01 -4.05 -4.54
C HIS A 77 -2.51 -4.56 -5.90
N HIS A 78 -1.63 -4.71 -6.90
CA HIS A 78 -2.04 -5.17 -8.24
C HIS A 78 -2.03 -6.68 -8.41
N ALA A 79 -1.34 -7.44 -7.56
CA ALA A 79 -1.27 -8.90 -7.70
C ALA A 79 -2.67 -9.52 -7.61
N LYS A 80 -2.97 -10.38 -8.59
CA LYS A 80 -4.25 -11.09 -8.70
C LYS A 80 -4.16 -12.48 -8.07
N LYS A 81 -5.30 -13.16 -7.96
CA LYS A 81 -5.35 -14.51 -7.40
C LYS A 81 -4.41 -15.49 -8.11
N SER A 82 -4.30 -15.41 -9.43
CA SER A 82 -3.58 -16.38 -10.26
C SER A 82 -2.55 -15.77 -11.19
N GLU A 83 -2.20 -14.50 -11.01
CA GLU A 83 -1.21 -13.83 -11.87
C GLU A 83 -0.57 -12.62 -11.20
N ALA A 84 0.63 -12.29 -11.64
CA ALA A 84 1.32 -11.05 -11.30
C ALA A 84 0.77 -9.88 -12.13
N SER A 85 0.86 -8.66 -11.62
CA SER A 85 0.44 -7.46 -12.35
C SER A 85 1.12 -6.24 -11.75
N GLY A 86 1.48 -5.25 -12.58
CA GLY A 86 1.96 -3.94 -12.12
C GLY A 86 3.09 -4.03 -11.08
N PHE A 87 4.12 -4.81 -11.35
CA PHE A 87 5.27 -5.07 -10.47
C PHE A 87 4.94 -5.88 -9.20
N CYS A 88 3.68 -6.33 -9.03
CA CYS A 88 3.20 -7.06 -7.86
C CYS A 88 3.07 -8.55 -8.16
N TYR A 89 3.61 -9.39 -7.28
CA TYR A 89 3.59 -10.85 -7.43
C TYR A 89 2.62 -11.53 -6.46
N ILE A 90 2.71 -11.23 -5.19
CA ILE A 90 1.83 -11.71 -4.12
C ILE A 90 1.13 -10.52 -3.50
N ASN A 91 -0.18 -10.60 -3.32
CA ASN A 91 -0.96 -9.53 -2.71
C ASN A 91 -0.95 -9.67 -1.19
N ASP A 92 0.01 -9.01 -0.57
CA ASP A 92 0.18 -8.99 0.89
C ASP A 92 -0.99 -8.31 1.60
N LEU A 93 -1.60 -7.31 0.96
CA LEU A 93 -2.74 -6.57 1.50
C LEU A 93 -3.97 -7.46 1.65
N VAL A 94 -4.29 -8.24 0.60
CA VAL A 94 -5.39 -9.20 0.66
C VAL A 94 -5.14 -10.23 1.77
N LEU A 95 -3.92 -10.75 1.88
CA LEU A 95 -3.56 -11.73 2.92
C LEU A 95 -3.64 -11.15 4.33
N ALA A 96 -3.18 -9.91 4.53
CA ALA A 96 -3.32 -9.20 5.80
C ALA A 96 -4.78 -8.91 6.15
N ILE A 97 -5.60 -8.50 5.19
CA ILE A 97 -7.04 -8.29 5.40
C ILE A 97 -7.74 -9.60 5.79
N LEU A 98 -7.42 -10.70 5.12
CA LEU A 98 -7.96 -12.02 5.49
C LEU A 98 -7.56 -12.42 6.93
N GLU A 99 -6.36 -12.05 7.36
CA GLU A 99 -5.92 -12.26 8.75
C GLU A 99 -6.73 -11.39 9.73
N LEU A 100 -6.91 -10.09 9.43
CA LEU A 100 -7.72 -9.19 10.25
C LEU A 100 -9.18 -9.64 10.35
N LEU A 101 -9.75 -10.21 9.29
CA LEU A 101 -11.12 -10.72 9.27
C LEU A 101 -11.36 -11.93 10.19
N LYS A 102 -10.33 -12.54 10.75
CA LYS A 102 -10.49 -13.58 11.79
C LYS A 102 -10.99 -12.99 13.10
N HIS A 103 -10.65 -11.73 13.40
CA HIS A 103 -10.98 -11.06 14.65
C HIS A 103 -11.92 -9.86 14.48
N HIS A 104 -11.96 -9.27 13.28
CA HIS A 104 -12.79 -8.09 12.98
C HIS A 104 -13.93 -8.46 12.03
N ALA A 105 -15.14 -8.04 12.36
CA ALA A 105 -16.31 -8.27 11.51
C ALA A 105 -16.17 -7.57 10.16
N ARG A 106 -15.58 -6.38 10.14
CA ARG A 106 -15.42 -5.51 8.98
C ARG A 106 -14.03 -4.89 8.96
N VAL A 107 -13.42 -4.83 7.78
CA VAL A 107 -12.14 -4.16 7.53
C VAL A 107 -12.32 -3.15 6.40
N VAL A 108 -11.75 -1.96 6.54
CA VAL A 108 -11.64 -1.01 5.43
C VAL A 108 -10.22 -1.02 4.89
N TYR A 109 -10.10 -1.14 3.58
CA TYR A 109 -8.87 -0.93 2.83
C TYR A 109 -8.92 0.44 2.18
N ILE A 110 -7.85 1.22 2.31
CA ILE A 110 -7.71 2.56 1.78
C ILE A 110 -6.42 2.61 0.97
N ASP A 111 -6.50 3.13 -0.23
CA ASP A 111 -5.40 3.19 -1.18
C ASP A 111 -5.19 4.64 -1.64
N ILE A 112 -3.99 5.18 -1.40
CA ILE A 112 -3.57 6.51 -1.83
C ILE A 112 -2.40 6.48 -2.83
N ASP A 113 -2.06 5.29 -3.33
CA ASP A 113 -1.25 5.12 -4.52
C ASP A 113 -1.88 5.85 -5.70
N ILE A 114 -1.09 6.30 -6.66
CA ILE A 114 -1.67 6.93 -7.86
C ILE A 114 -2.41 5.95 -8.75
N HIS A 115 -2.07 4.65 -8.65
CA HIS A 115 -2.74 3.59 -9.39
C HIS A 115 -3.93 3.02 -8.62
N HIS A 116 -4.97 2.65 -9.33
CA HIS A 116 -6.12 1.96 -8.73
C HIS A 116 -5.70 0.62 -8.10
N GLY A 117 -6.08 0.39 -6.84
CA GLY A 117 -5.80 -0.86 -6.10
C GLY A 117 -6.68 -2.02 -6.58
N ASP A 118 -6.58 -2.34 -7.86
CA ASP A 118 -7.48 -3.24 -8.58
C ASP A 118 -7.43 -4.69 -8.07
N GLY A 119 -6.25 -5.18 -7.65
CA GLY A 119 -6.11 -6.54 -7.12
C GLY A 119 -6.82 -6.71 -5.78
N VAL A 120 -6.81 -5.71 -4.92
CA VAL A 120 -7.54 -5.74 -3.65
C VAL A 120 -9.04 -5.56 -3.88
N GLU A 121 -9.44 -4.62 -4.74
CA GLU A 121 -10.86 -4.45 -5.10
C GLU A 121 -11.44 -5.75 -5.66
N GLU A 122 -10.76 -6.39 -6.62
CA GLU A 122 -11.19 -7.64 -7.23
C GLU A 122 -11.37 -8.76 -6.20
N ALA A 123 -10.42 -8.90 -5.27
CA ALA A 123 -10.46 -9.92 -4.24
C ALA A 123 -11.70 -9.82 -3.33
N PHE A 124 -12.18 -8.61 -3.09
CA PHE A 124 -13.30 -8.34 -2.16
C PHE A 124 -14.55 -7.78 -2.82
N TYR A 125 -14.63 -7.80 -4.16
CA TYR A 125 -15.69 -7.18 -4.94
C TYR A 125 -17.11 -7.66 -4.61
N LEU A 126 -17.24 -8.90 -4.11
CA LEU A 126 -18.51 -9.56 -3.85
C LEU A 126 -18.87 -9.68 -2.36
N THR A 127 -18.09 -9.07 -1.46
CA THR A 127 -18.32 -9.17 -0.02
C THR A 127 -18.58 -7.81 0.62
N ASP A 128 -19.42 -7.78 1.64
CA ASP A 128 -19.71 -6.63 2.49
C ASP A 128 -18.78 -6.53 3.73
N ARG A 129 -17.92 -7.55 3.93
CA ARG A 129 -16.99 -7.58 5.07
C ARG A 129 -15.75 -6.74 4.87
N VAL A 130 -15.43 -6.39 3.63
CA VAL A 130 -14.33 -5.50 3.29
C VAL A 130 -14.86 -4.37 2.42
N MET A 131 -14.63 -3.14 2.84
CA MET A 131 -14.85 -1.99 1.99
C MET A 131 -13.49 -1.53 1.44
N THR A 132 -13.40 -1.40 0.12
CA THR A 132 -12.21 -0.87 -0.56
C THR A 132 -12.46 0.58 -0.97
N VAL A 133 -11.51 1.47 -0.68
CA VAL A 133 -11.59 2.90 -1.02
C VAL A 133 -10.28 3.28 -1.71
N SER A 134 -10.33 3.64 -2.99
CA SER A 134 -9.14 3.97 -3.77
C SER A 134 -9.23 5.36 -4.37
N PHE A 135 -8.18 6.17 -4.14
CA PHE A 135 -8.02 7.54 -4.66
C PHE A 135 -6.93 7.53 -5.72
N HIS A 136 -7.27 7.47 -7.00
CA HIS A 136 -6.31 7.15 -8.04
C HIS A 136 -6.52 7.98 -9.31
N LYS A 137 -5.48 8.08 -10.12
CA LYS A 137 -5.58 8.60 -11.49
C LYS A 137 -6.42 7.64 -12.34
N PHE A 138 -7.36 8.20 -13.09
CA PHE A 138 -8.21 7.46 -14.00
C PHE A 138 -8.33 8.16 -15.37
N GLY A 139 -8.40 7.36 -16.43
CA GLY A 139 -8.51 7.84 -17.80
C GLY A 139 -7.16 7.87 -18.53
N ASP A 140 -7.18 8.32 -19.80
CA ASP A 140 -6.01 8.47 -20.68
C ASP A 140 -5.15 7.20 -20.82
N MET A 141 -5.77 6.02 -20.74
CA MET A 141 -5.10 4.70 -20.73
C MET A 141 -4.08 4.53 -19.58
N PHE A 142 -4.24 5.28 -18.50
CA PHE A 142 -3.40 5.13 -17.33
C PHE A 142 -3.62 3.76 -16.68
N PHE A 143 -2.53 3.10 -16.30
CA PHE A 143 -2.58 1.76 -15.68
C PHE A 143 -3.35 1.80 -14.34
N PRO A 144 -4.13 0.78 -14.00
CA PRO A 144 -4.49 -0.42 -14.76
C PRO A 144 -5.71 -0.26 -15.69
N GLY A 145 -6.30 0.93 -15.78
CA GLY A 145 -7.48 1.22 -16.60
C GLY A 145 -8.82 0.87 -15.94
N THR A 146 -8.80 0.51 -14.66
CA THR A 146 -9.98 0.19 -13.82
C THR A 146 -10.18 1.26 -12.75
N GLY A 147 -11.24 1.18 -11.95
CA GLY A 147 -11.53 2.13 -10.87
C GLY A 147 -12.41 3.30 -11.31
N ALA A 148 -13.30 3.09 -12.27
CA ALA A 148 -14.31 4.11 -12.62
C ALA A 148 -15.29 4.34 -11.46
N LEU A 149 -15.84 5.55 -11.37
CA LEU A 149 -16.78 5.97 -10.31
C LEU A 149 -18.01 5.06 -10.19
N GLU A 150 -18.39 4.39 -11.29
CA GLU A 150 -19.53 3.48 -11.39
C GLU A 150 -19.20 2.05 -10.93
N GLN A 151 -17.94 1.73 -10.76
CA GLN A 151 -17.50 0.43 -10.22
C GLN A 151 -17.66 0.43 -8.69
N VAL A 152 -18.75 -0.13 -8.23
CA VAL A 152 -19.20 0.01 -6.82
C VAL A 152 -19.30 -1.30 -6.08
N GLY A 153 -18.73 -2.38 -6.63
CA GLY A 153 -18.90 -3.72 -6.08
C GLY A 153 -20.12 -4.47 -6.67
N GLY A 154 -20.25 -5.74 -6.32
CA GLY A 154 -21.31 -6.60 -6.85
C GLY A 154 -21.91 -7.52 -5.78
N ALA A 155 -23.11 -8.06 -6.04
CA ALA A 155 -23.82 -8.95 -5.14
C ALA A 155 -23.91 -8.37 -3.71
N ALA A 156 -23.46 -9.12 -2.68
CA ALA A 156 -23.40 -8.65 -1.30
C ALA A 156 -22.42 -7.48 -1.11
N GLY A 157 -21.39 -7.36 -1.98
CA GLY A 157 -20.41 -6.28 -1.97
C GLY A 157 -20.84 -5.00 -2.70
N LYS A 158 -22.09 -4.90 -3.16
CA LYS A 158 -22.58 -3.70 -3.86
C LYS A 158 -22.52 -2.48 -2.93
N TYR A 159 -21.87 -1.42 -3.42
CA TYR A 159 -21.54 -0.17 -2.71
C TYR A 159 -20.41 -0.27 -1.67
N TYR A 160 -19.72 -1.43 -1.59
CA TYR A 160 -18.54 -1.60 -0.74
C TYR A 160 -17.20 -1.43 -1.51
N SER A 161 -17.25 -1.15 -2.81
CA SER A 161 -16.11 -0.61 -3.57
C SER A 161 -16.34 0.89 -3.81
N VAL A 162 -15.45 1.72 -3.29
CA VAL A 162 -15.52 3.17 -3.40
C VAL A 162 -14.34 3.64 -4.25
N ASN A 163 -14.61 4.08 -5.45
CA ASN A 163 -13.62 4.59 -6.38
C ASN A 163 -13.71 6.11 -6.49
N VAL A 164 -12.57 6.77 -6.33
CA VAL A 164 -12.41 8.23 -6.44
C VAL A 164 -11.45 8.50 -7.59
N PRO A 165 -11.95 8.47 -8.85
CA PRO A 165 -11.14 8.73 -10.03
C PRO A 165 -10.74 10.20 -10.09
N LEU A 166 -9.44 10.46 -10.26
CA LEU A 166 -8.84 11.79 -10.27
C LEU A 166 -8.11 12.04 -11.60
N HIS A 167 -7.90 13.31 -11.91
CA HIS A 167 -7.15 13.76 -13.07
C HIS A 167 -5.73 14.20 -12.69
N ASP A 168 -4.92 14.48 -13.70
CA ASP A 168 -3.55 14.95 -13.54
C ASP A 168 -3.46 16.20 -12.68
N GLY A 169 -2.32 16.38 -12.04
CA GLY A 169 -1.98 17.58 -11.30
C GLY A 169 -2.70 17.74 -9.96
N MET A 170 -3.28 16.66 -9.43
CA MET A 170 -3.96 16.71 -8.13
C MET A 170 -3.05 17.27 -7.05
N ASP A 171 -3.50 18.34 -6.39
CA ASP A 171 -2.76 19.06 -5.35
C ASP A 171 -3.20 18.70 -3.92
N ASP A 172 -2.44 19.17 -2.93
CA ASP A 172 -2.69 18.89 -1.51
C ASP A 172 -4.08 19.34 -1.05
N ASP A 173 -4.53 20.52 -1.47
CA ASP A 173 -5.79 21.09 -0.99
C ASP A 173 -7.00 20.31 -1.52
N GLY A 174 -6.97 19.98 -2.81
CA GLY A 174 -8.00 19.16 -3.45
C GLY A 174 -8.03 17.74 -2.88
N PHE A 175 -6.86 17.11 -2.75
CA PHE A 175 -6.75 15.75 -2.23
C PHE A 175 -7.19 15.65 -0.78
N ARG A 176 -6.71 16.56 0.07
CA ARG A 176 -7.10 16.66 1.48
C ARG A 176 -8.61 16.83 1.64
N ALA A 177 -9.22 17.69 0.83
CA ALA A 177 -10.65 17.96 0.92
C ALA A 177 -11.49 16.74 0.58
N ILE A 178 -11.19 16.07 -0.55
CA ILE A 178 -11.96 14.90 -0.98
C ILE A 178 -11.67 13.68 -0.08
N PHE A 179 -10.41 13.44 0.30
CA PHE A 179 -10.02 12.35 1.18
C PHE A 179 -10.74 12.43 2.52
N LYS A 180 -10.65 13.57 3.21
CA LYS A 180 -11.28 13.74 4.53
C LYS A 180 -12.79 13.62 4.45
N SER A 181 -13.41 14.16 3.43
CA SER A 181 -14.85 14.05 3.26
C SER A 181 -15.32 12.62 3.02
N VAL A 182 -14.68 11.91 2.09
CA VAL A 182 -15.01 10.51 1.79
C VAL A 182 -14.75 9.63 3.00
N MET A 183 -13.55 9.71 3.58
CA MET A 183 -13.16 8.83 4.69
C MET A 183 -13.94 9.07 5.97
N GLN A 184 -14.32 10.32 6.29
CA GLN A 184 -15.21 10.58 7.43
C GLN A 184 -16.54 9.83 7.25
N ASN A 185 -17.15 9.92 6.07
CA ASN A 185 -18.43 9.26 5.80
C ASN A 185 -18.30 7.73 5.76
N VAL A 186 -17.20 7.20 5.22
CA VAL A 186 -16.89 5.77 5.25
C VAL A 186 -16.80 5.27 6.69
N MET A 187 -16.01 5.94 7.52
CA MET A 187 -15.80 5.53 8.91
C MET A 187 -17.09 5.62 9.74
N ASP A 188 -17.90 6.65 9.52
CA ASP A 188 -19.18 6.85 10.23
C ASP A 188 -20.24 5.83 9.81
N THR A 189 -20.28 5.45 8.53
CA THR A 189 -21.30 4.56 7.97
C THR A 189 -20.90 3.09 8.10
N TYR A 190 -19.70 2.74 7.65
CA TYR A 190 -19.24 1.34 7.60
C TYR A 190 -18.74 0.84 8.96
N ARG A 191 -18.16 1.69 9.78
CA ARG A 191 -17.67 1.38 11.14
C ARG A 191 -16.77 0.15 11.17
N PRO A 192 -15.61 0.18 10.48
CA PRO A 192 -14.70 -0.95 10.43
C PRO A 192 -14.07 -1.21 11.81
N GLY A 193 -13.74 -2.49 12.08
CA GLY A 193 -12.98 -2.88 13.27
C GLY A 193 -11.47 -2.75 13.08
N ALA A 194 -10.99 -2.70 11.84
CA ALA A 194 -9.58 -2.47 11.49
C ALA A 194 -9.48 -1.72 10.16
N VAL A 195 -8.36 -1.03 9.98
CA VAL A 195 -8.02 -0.23 8.80
C VAL A 195 -6.72 -0.73 8.21
N VAL A 196 -6.67 -0.90 6.89
CA VAL A 196 -5.44 -1.12 6.13
C VAL A 196 -5.26 0.06 5.19
N LEU A 197 -4.15 0.79 5.33
CA LEU A 197 -3.85 1.99 4.54
C LEU A 197 -2.59 1.74 3.71
N GLN A 198 -2.76 1.68 2.40
CA GLN A 198 -1.66 1.63 1.43
C GLN A 198 -1.22 3.05 1.09
N CYS A 199 0.06 3.34 1.32
CA CYS A 199 0.69 4.65 1.19
C CYS A 199 1.69 4.68 0.01
N GLY A 200 1.27 4.28 -1.18
CA GLY A 200 2.08 4.42 -2.38
C GLY A 200 2.54 5.87 -2.57
N ALA A 201 3.83 6.06 -2.77
CA ALA A 201 4.46 7.37 -2.83
C ALA A 201 4.57 7.93 -4.27
N ASP A 202 4.00 7.25 -5.24
CA ASP A 202 3.93 7.68 -6.64
C ASP A 202 2.85 8.74 -6.90
N SER A 203 1.99 9.01 -5.93
CA SER A 203 1.09 10.17 -5.89
C SER A 203 1.80 11.49 -5.53
N LEU A 204 3.08 11.45 -5.13
CA LEU A 204 3.88 12.64 -4.85
C LEU A 204 4.27 13.40 -6.12
N ALA A 205 4.53 14.69 -5.95
CA ALA A 205 5.12 15.54 -6.98
C ALA A 205 6.46 14.98 -7.47
N ALA A 206 6.71 15.12 -8.77
CA ALA A 206 7.93 14.68 -9.43
C ALA A 206 8.22 13.18 -9.31
N ASP A 207 7.19 12.34 -9.17
CA ASP A 207 7.34 10.93 -9.39
C ASP A 207 7.57 10.61 -10.88
N ARG A 208 8.32 9.56 -11.17
CA ARG A 208 8.68 9.20 -12.55
C ARG A 208 7.52 8.63 -13.37
N LEU A 209 6.57 7.97 -12.73
CA LEU A 209 5.41 7.38 -13.38
C LEU A 209 4.11 8.09 -13.00
N GLY A 210 4.10 8.79 -11.87
CA GLY A 210 2.96 9.51 -11.36
C GLY A 210 2.75 10.87 -12.05
N CYS A 211 1.52 11.36 -11.99
CA CYS A 211 1.13 12.65 -12.57
C CYS A 211 0.39 13.55 -11.55
N PHE A 212 0.35 13.18 -10.29
CA PHE A 212 -0.15 14.04 -9.21
C PHE A 212 0.94 14.99 -8.73
N ASN A 213 0.58 15.93 -7.89
CA ASN A 213 1.45 17.00 -7.45
C ASN A 213 1.38 17.18 -5.92
N LEU A 214 1.31 16.07 -5.18
CA LEU A 214 1.23 16.11 -3.72
C LEU A 214 2.60 16.40 -3.10
N SER A 215 2.60 17.18 -2.01
CA SER A 215 3.74 17.31 -1.13
C SER A 215 3.78 16.16 -0.08
N LEU A 216 4.87 16.08 0.70
CA LEU A 216 4.91 15.18 1.85
C LEU A 216 3.82 15.49 2.88
N ASP A 217 3.53 16.77 3.09
CA ASP A 217 2.49 17.19 4.03
C ASP A 217 1.10 16.75 3.56
N GLY A 218 0.79 16.93 2.26
CA GLY A 218 -0.48 16.50 1.69
C GLY A 218 -0.69 15.00 1.76
N HIS A 219 0.35 14.23 1.48
CA HIS A 219 0.32 12.77 1.55
C HIS A 219 0.17 12.28 3.00
N ALA A 220 1.01 12.77 3.92
CA ALA A 220 0.97 12.41 5.33
C ALA A 220 -0.30 12.89 6.06
N ASP A 221 -1.01 13.90 5.55
CA ASP A 221 -2.29 14.32 6.11
C ASP A 221 -3.35 13.21 6.05
N CYS A 222 -3.25 12.30 5.09
CA CYS A 222 -4.10 11.12 5.01
C CYS A 222 -3.82 10.16 6.18
N VAL A 223 -2.55 9.88 6.44
CA VAL A 223 -2.10 9.03 7.55
C VAL A 223 -2.51 9.64 8.89
N LYS A 224 -2.23 10.94 9.09
CA LYS A 224 -2.61 11.68 10.30
C LYS A 224 -4.12 11.64 10.52
N PHE A 225 -4.90 11.82 9.46
CA PHE A 225 -6.36 11.81 9.55
C PHE A 225 -6.89 10.42 9.94
N MET A 226 -6.41 9.36 9.31
CA MET A 226 -6.84 8.00 9.65
C MET A 226 -6.46 7.60 11.07
N LYS A 227 -5.30 8.01 11.56
CA LYS A 227 -4.87 7.81 12.96
C LYS A 227 -5.85 8.41 13.98
N THR A 228 -6.56 9.49 13.63
CA THR A 228 -7.52 10.14 14.57
C THR A 228 -8.70 9.25 14.96
N PHE A 229 -9.05 8.27 14.15
CA PHE A 229 -10.16 7.35 14.43
C PHE A 229 -9.84 6.32 15.52
N LYS A 230 -8.56 6.12 15.87
CA LYS A 230 -8.11 5.18 16.92
C LYS A 230 -8.64 3.75 16.72
N VAL A 231 -8.73 3.32 15.49
CA VAL A 231 -9.03 1.95 15.09
C VAL A 231 -7.70 1.26 14.76
N PRO A 232 -7.52 -0.04 15.07
CA PRO A 232 -6.33 -0.78 14.68
C PRO A 232 -5.94 -0.49 13.22
N LEU A 233 -4.69 -0.05 12.99
CA LEU A 233 -4.25 0.50 11.72
C LEU A 233 -2.99 -0.21 11.21
N LEU A 234 -3.12 -0.91 10.08
CA LEU A 234 -1.97 -1.40 9.32
C LEU A 234 -1.64 -0.39 8.22
N VAL A 235 -0.40 0.10 8.19
CA VAL A 235 0.11 1.00 7.16
C VAL A 235 1.14 0.25 6.33
N THR A 236 1.03 0.32 5.02
CA THR A 236 1.99 -0.31 4.10
C THR A 236 2.58 0.71 3.14
N GLY A 237 3.66 0.33 2.49
CA GLY A 237 4.17 1.04 1.32
C GLY A 237 3.25 0.86 0.12
N GLY A 238 3.81 0.91 -1.05
CA GLY A 238 3.14 0.79 -2.34
C GLY A 238 4.09 1.22 -3.45
N GLY A 239 3.56 1.81 -4.53
CA GLY A 239 4.35 2.41 -5.59
C GLY A 239 5.22 3.58 -5.13
N GLY A 240 6.04 4.07 -6.05
CA GLY A 240 6.97 5.16 -5.83
C GLY A 240 8.26 4.94 -6.62
N TYR A 241 8.47 5.77 -7.63
CA TYR A 241 9.50 5.53 -8.66
C TYR A 241 10.57 6.62 -8.66
N THR A 242 10.40 7.66 -7.87
CA THR A 242 11.47 8.60 -7.49
C THR A 242 11.94 8.23 -6.09
N LYS A 243 12.92 7.32 -6.01
CA LYS A 243 13.36 6.65 -4.77
C LYS A 243 13.67 7.61 -3.62
N SER A 244 14.32 8.75 -3.93
CA SER A 244 14.60 9.77 -2.92
C SER A 244 13.34 10.40 -2.31
N ASN A 245 12.25 10.50 -3.09
CA ASN A 245 10.97 11.00 -2.58
C ASN A 245 10.31 9.95 -1.68
N VAL A 246 10.35 8.68 -2.10
CA VAL A 246 9.79 7.55 -1.35
C VAL A 246 10.39 7.46 0.05
N ALA A 247 11.72 7.43 0.14
CA ALA A 247 12.42 7.33 1.41
C ALA A 247 12.05 8.49 2.37
N ARG A 248 11.98 9.71 1.84
CA ARG A 248 11.59 10.90 2.63
C ARG A 248 10.10 10.83 3.03
N CYS A 249 9.23 10.35 2.15
CA CYS A 249 7.80 10.22 2.41
C CYS A 249 7.54 9.27 3.57
N TRP A 250 7.99 8.05 3.46
CA TRP A 250 7.74 7.03 4.48
C TRP A 250 8.47 7.31 5.80
N THR A 251 9.62 8.02 5.76
CA THR A 251 10.25 8.55 6.97
C THR A 251 9.35 9.60 7.65
N TYR A 252 8.80 10.54 6.87
CA TYR A 252 7.91 11.60 7.37
C TYR A 252 6.61 11.01 7.92
N GLU A 253 6.04 10.03 7.26
CA GLU A 253 4.82 9.34 7.71
C GLU A 253 5.07 8.50 8.97
N THR A 254 6.23 7.84 9.07
CA THR A 254 6.64 7.15 10.31
C THR A 254 6.69 8.14 11.48
N ALA A 255 7.28 9.31 11.27
CA ALA A 255 7.31 10.35 12.30
C ALA A 255 5.91 10.85 12.68
N ALA A 256 5.01 11.01 11.67
CA ALA A 256 3.61 11.37 11.90
C ALA A 256 2.83 10.30 12.69
N LEU A 257 3.08 9.03 12.42
CA LEU A 257 2.49 7.92 13.17
C LEU A 257 2.96 7.89 14.63
N LEU A 258 4.20 8.28 14.89
CA LEU A 258 4.80 8.34 16.22
C LEU A 258 4.55 9.66 16.95
N ASP A 259 3.80 10.61 16.37
CA ASP A 259 3.64 11.99 16.89
C ASP A 259 4.99 12.68 17.16
N ARG A 260 5.95 12.48 16.26
CA ARG A 260 7.28 13.07 16.35
C ARG A 260 7.49 14.10 15.24
N GLU A 261 8.12 15.20 15.60
CA GLU A 261 8.68 16.14 14.64
C GLU A 261 10.08 15.67 14.25
N ILE A 262 10.38 15.73 12.97
CA ILE A 262 11.71 15.44 12.43
C ILE A 262 12.32 16.68 11.82
N SER A 263 13.65 16.70 11.72
CA SER A 263 14.40 17.79 11.07
C SER A 263 13.93 18.01 9.64
N ALA A 264 13.92 19.26 9.21
CA ALA A 264 13.73 19.60 7.80
C ALA A 264 14.96 19.26 6.94
N ASP A 265 16.10 19.05 7.57
CA ASP A 265 17.37 18.69 6.94
C ASP A 265 17.68 17.21 7.15
N ILE A 266 18.15 16.54 6.10
CA ILE A 266 18.66 15.18 6.16
C ILE A 266 19.96 15.20 6.98
N PRO A 267 20.17 14.28 7.94
CA PRO A 267 21.36 14.28 8.78
C PRO A 267 22.63 14.00 7.96
N GLU A 268 23.70 14.79 8.17
CA GLU A 268 24.99 14.64 7.48
C GLU A 268 25.66 13.27 7.70
N HIS A 269 25.28 12.55 8.74
CA HIS A 269 25.81 11.21 9.03
C HIS A 269 25.00 10.08 8.41
N ASP A 270 23.94 10.39 7.66
CA ASP A 270 23.20 9.39 6.89
C ASP A 270 24.10 8.80 5.80
N PHE A 271 24.03 7.47 5.63
CA PHE A 271 24.87 6.77 4.66
C PHE A 271 24.62 7.23 3.23
N TYR A 272 23.36 7.57 2.91
CA TYR A 272 22.94 8.06 1.59
C TYR A 272 22.89 9.58 1.49
N TYR A 273 23.55 10.32 2.39
CA TYR A 273 23.47 11.78 2.44
C TYR A 273 23.75 12.44 1.08
N GLU A 274 24.81 12.04 0.40
CA GLU A 274 25.21 12.60 -0.91
C GLU A 274 24.19 12.33 -2.02
N TYR A 275 23.37 11.29 -1.86
CA TYR A 275 22.26 10.99 -2.79
C TYR A 275 21.18 12.08 -2.81
N TYR A 276 21.13 12.93 -1.79
CA TYR A 276 20.15 14.01 -1.65
C TYR A 276 20.72 15.39 -2.02
N ALA A 277 21.89 15.47 -2.66
CA ALA A 277 22.51 16.73 -3.03
C ALA A 277 21.61 17.59 -3.95
N ASP A 278 20.92 16.96 -4.92
CA ASP A 278 20.02 17.64 -5.87
C ASP A 278 18.80 18.28 -5.21
N VAL A 279 18.45 17.85 -4.01
CA VAL A 279 17.35 18.41 -3.22
C VAL A 279 17.86 19.22 -2.02
N GLU A 280 19.12 19.68 -2.09
CA GLU A 280 19.76 20.50 -1.07
C GLU A 280 19.71 19.86 0.33
N TYR A 281 19.78 18.54 0.38
CA TYR A 281 19.71 17.74 1.62
C TYR A 281 18.45 18.00 2.45
N LYS A 282 17.33 18.33 1.80
CA LYS A 282 16.07 18.63 2.47
C LYS A 282 15.10 17.44 2.47
N MET A 283 14.41 17.26 3.57
CA MET A 283 13.30 16.30 3.68
C MET A 283 12.13 16.64 2.76
N LYS A 284 11.93 17.91 2.43
CA LYS A 284 10.77 18.39 1.69
C LYS A 284 10.72 17.87 0.26
N VAL A 285 9.57 17.35 -0.16
CA VAL A 285 9.17 17.21 -1.56
C VAL A 285 8.26 18.37 -1.89
N GLN A 286 8.65 19.19 -2.86
CA GLN A 286 7.92 20.39 -3.24
C GLN A 286 7.01 20.09 -4.44
N PRO A 287 5.75 20.52 -4.41
CA PRO A 287 4.92 20.55 -5.59
C PRO A 287 5.56 21.37 -6.70
N THR A 288 5.36 20.96 -7.95
CA THR A 288 5.88 21.66 -9.09
C THR A 288 4.87 22.70 -9.61
N ASN A 289 5.36 23.85 -10.07
CA ASN A 289 4.48 24.94 -10.54
C ASN A 289 4.07 24.80 -12.03
N TYR A 290 4.56 23.77 -12.73
CA TYR A 290 4.30 23.58 -14.16
C TYR A 290 3.27 22.49 -14.45
N ILE A 291 2.80 21.78 -13.44
CA ILE A 291 1.73 20.80 -13.59
C ILE A 291 0.41 21.53 -13.30
N GLU A 292 -0.46 21.58 -14.30
CA GLU A 292 -1.80 22.13 -14.14
C GLU A 292 -2.69 21.12 -13.42
N ASN A 293 -3.41 21.58 -12.40
CA ASN A 293 -4.40 20.74 -11.72
C ASN A 293 -5.70 20.69 -12.55
N LEU A 294 -5.96 19.54 -13.18
CA LEU A 294 -7.15 19.30 -13.98
C LEU A 294 -8.37 18.92 -13.13
N ASN A 295 -8.22 18.77 -11.83
CA ASN A 295 -9.29 18.44 -10.88
C ASN A 295 -10.04 19.71 -10.45
N THR A 296 -11.00 20.14 -11.25
CA THR A 296 -11.81 21.31 -10.90
C THR A 296 -12.62 21.08 -9.63
N LYS A 297 -12.95 22.14 -8.90
CA LYS A 297 -13.81 22.04 -7.72
C LYS A 297 -15.16 21.42 -8.02
N SER A 298 -15.74 21.71 -9.18
CA SER A 298 -17.00 21.10 -9.63
C SER A 298 -16.85 19.60 -9.80
N TYR A 299 -15.79 19.15 -10.49
CA TYR A 299 -15.50 17.73 -10.70
C TYR A 299 -15.36 16.96 -9.37
N LEU A 300 -14.58 17.50 -8.44
CA LEU A 300 -14.41 16.88 -7.12
C LEU A 300 -15.71 16.85 -6.31
N GLN A 301 -16.55 17.87 -6.43
CA GLN A 301 -17.87 17.91 -5.80
C GLN A 301 -18.81 16.86 -6.39
N ASP A 302 -18.81 16.67 -7.70
CA ASP A 302 -19.64 15.67 -8.39
C ASP A 302 -19.25 14.25 -7.96
N ILE A 303 -17.93 13.95 -7.90
CA ILE A 303 -17.44 12.67 -7.37
C ILE A 303 -17.85 12.48 -5.91
N GLN A 304 -17.59 13.48 -5.08
CA GLN A 304 -17.94 13.44 -3.66
C GLN A 304 -19.44 13.17 -3.47
N GLN A 305 -20.28 13.89 -4.18
CA GLN A 305 -21.73 13.71 -4.10
C GLN A 305 -22.11 12.27 -4.48
N LYS A 306 -21.58 11.75 -5.58
CA LYS A 306 -21.89 10.39 -6.04
C LYS A 306 -21.44 9.32 -5.04
N VAL A 307 -20.24 9.45 -4.49
CA VAL A 307 -19.73 8.54 -3.44
C VAL A 307 -20.63 8.59 -2.21
N LEU A 308 -21.01 9.78 -1.76
CA LEU A 308 -21.90 9.92 -0.59
C LEU A 308 -23.31 9.38 -0.84
N GLU A 309 -23.83 9.50 -2.07
CA GLU A 309 -25.09 8.86 -2.46
C GLU A 309 -25.00 7.34 -2.37
N ASN A 310 -23.91 6.75 -2.87
CA ASN A 310 -23.67 5.31 -2.79
C ASN A 310 -23.56 4.82 -1.34
N LEU A 311 -22.81 5.56 -0.50
CA LEU A 311 -22.67 5.21 0.93
C LEU A 311 -24.02 5.28 1.69
N ARG A 312 -24.90 6.21 1.34
CA ARG A 312 -26.26 6.28 1.92
C ARG A 312 -27.16 5.13 1.50
N ALA A 313 -26.85 4.47 0.40
CA ALA A 313 -27.57 3.28 -0.07
C ALA A 313 -27.19 2.00 0.69
N LEU A 314 -26.17 2.04 1.55
CA LEU A 314 -25.84 0.95 2.46
C LEU A 314 -26.95 0.82 3.50
N GLU A 315 -27.67 -0.30 3.49
CA GLU A 315 -28.89 -0.48 4.30
C GLU A 315 -28.62 -0.54 5.80
N HIS A 316 -27.46 -1.03 6.25
CA HIS A 316 -26.93 -0.96 7.62
C HIS A 316 -25.49 -1.45 7.64
N ALA A 317 -24.76 -1.21 8.74
CA ALA A 317 -23.52 -1.92 8.99
C ALA A 317 -23.81 -3.44 8.95
N PRO A 318 -23.09 -4.24 8.12
CA PRO A 318 -23.43 -5.64 7.91
C PRO A 318 -23.59 -6.38 9.23
N GLY A 319 -24.70 -7.08 9.39
CA GLY A 319 -24.95 -7.96 10.54
C GLY A 319 -24.12 -9.23 10.41
N VAL A 320 -22.80 -9.13 10.57
CA VAL A 320 -21.93 -10.29 10.57
C VAL A 320 -22.09 -10.99 11.91
N ALA A 321 -22.53 -12.26 11.87
CA ALA A 321 -22.42 -13.10 13.04
C ALA A 321 -20.94 -13.15 13.46
N MET A 322 -20.65 -12.75 14.70
CA MET A 322 -19.28 -12.85 15.24
C MET A 322 -18.86 -14.31 15.12
N HIS A 323 -17.84 -14.58 14.34
CA HIS A 323 -17.19 -15.89 14.39
C HIS A 323 -16.53 -16.05 15.77
N GLU A 324 -16.56 -17.28 16.28
CA GLU A 324 -15.80 -17.59 17.50
C GLU A 324 -14.34 -17.18 17.29
N VAL A 325 -13.80 -16.45 18.25
CA VAL A 325 -12.37 -16.14 18.28
C VAL A 325 -11.61 -17.49 18.34
N PRO A 326 -10.60 -17.71 17.50
CA PRO A 326 -9.80 -18.92 17.56
C PRO A 326 -9.29 -19.15 18.99
N PRO A 327 -9.24 -20.41 19.46
CA PRO A 327 -8.69 -20.69 20.79
C PRO A 327 -7.29 -20.14 20.95
N ASP A 328 -6.93 -19.66 22.13
CA ASP A 328 -5.59 -19.13 22.45
C ASP A 328 -4.45 -20.09 22.08
N SER A 329 -4.71 -21.40 22.01
CA SER A 329 -3.76 -22.41 21.53
C SER A 329 -3.34 -22.25 20.06
N MET A 330 -3.99 -21.38 19.28
CA MET A 330 -3.59 -21.01 17.92
C MET A 330 -2.83 -19.68 17.87
N LEU A 331 -2.64 -19.03 19.00
CA LEU A 331 -1.80 -17.83 19.06
C LEU A 331 -0.34 -18.24 18.83
N PRO A 332 0.40 -17.51 17.99
CA PRO A 332 1.84 -17.69 17.96
C PRO A 332 2.40 -17.48 19.38
N GLU A 333 3.23 -18.38 19.87
CA GLU A 333 4.01 -18.12 21.07
C GLU A 333 4.96 -16.96 20.73
N PHE A 334 4.65 -15.79 21.24
CA PHE A 334 5.57 -14.66 21.20
C PHE A 334 6.49 -14.82 22.39
N ASP A 335 7.78 -15.02 22.14
CA ASP A 335 8.79 -14.90 23.19
C ASP A 335 8.75 -13.48 23.75
N GLU A 336 8.88 -13.32 25.07
CA GLU A 336 8.93 -12.00 25.70
C GLU A 336 10.08 -11.15 25.12
N ASP A 337 11.12 -11.78 24.59
CA ASP A 337 12.24 -11.14 23.90
C ASP A 337 11.86 -10.55 22.53
N ASP A 338 10.82 -11.08 21.85
CA ASP A 338 10.28 -10.53 20.61
C ASP A 338 9.45 -9.25 20.81
N LEU A 339 9.01 -8.98 22.04
CA LEU A 339 8.26 -7.77 22.39
C LEU A 339 9.16 -6.53 22.51
N ASN A 340 10.46 -6.72 22.60
CA ASN A 340 11.43 -5.64 22.77
C ASN A 340 12.28 -5.46 21.51
N CYS A 341 11.63 -4.96 20.45
CA CYS A 341 12.28 -4.71 19.15
C CYS A 341 13.42 -3.66 19.21
N ASP A 342 13.58 -2.95 20.33
CA ASP A 342 14.65 -1.96 20.54
C ASP A 342 15.93 -2.54 21.15
N GLU A 343 15.90 -3.76 21.69
CA GLU A 343 17.11 -4.46 22.11
C GLU A 343 17.67 -5.30 20.95
N ARG A 344 18.37 -4.65 20.04
CA ARG A 344 19.27 -5.34 19.13
C ARG A 344 20.38 -5.95 19.98
N ASN A 345 20.26 -7.24 20.25
CA ASN A 345 21.35 -8.01 20.84
C ASN A 345 22.61 -7.81 20.00
N GLY A 346 23.66 -7.22 20.59
CA GLY A 346 24.95 -6.98 19.96
C GLY A 346 25.76 -8.25 19.68
N GLY A 347 25.09 -9.33 19.26
CA GLY A 347 25.74 -10.52 18.74
C GLY A 347 26.08 -10.32 17.26
N GLU A 348 27.29 -10.65 16.87
CA GLU A 348 27.95 -10.49 15.56
C GLU A 348 27.23 -11.16 14.35
N THR A 349 25.90 -11.36 14.40
CA THR A 349 25.09 -11.95 13.32
C THR A 349 23.96 -11.04 12.84
N GLY A 350 24.08 -9.71 13.05
CA GLY A 350 23.14 -8.74 12.52
C GLY A 350 23.08 -8.81 10.99
N GLY A 351 21.89 -8.59 10.40
CA GLY A 351 21.67 -8.58 8.94
C GLY A 351 22.65 -7.67 8.18
N ASP A 352 23.20 -6.66 8.85
CA ASP A 352 24.23 -5.74 8.32
C ASP A 352 25.58 -6.42 8.07
N ALA A 353 25.86 -7.58 8.68
CA ALA A 353 27.11 -8.34 8.45
C ALA A 353 27.11 -9.11 7.11
N ARG A 354 25.96 -9.16 6.39
CA ARG A 354 25.81 -9.80 5.08
C ARG A 354 25.87 -8.83 3.91
N ILE A 355 25.91 -7.55 4.17
CA ILE A 355 26.11 -6.54 3.12
C ILE A 355 27.62 -6.42 2.91
N PHE A 356 28.15 -7.19 1.95
CA PHE A 356 29.52 -6.99 1.47
C PHE A 356 29.52 -5.66 0.73
N ARG A 357 30.25 -4.67 1.25
CA ARG A 357 30.38 -3.30 0.73
C ARG A 357 30.89 -3.22 -0.71
N ASP A 358 31.44 -4.31 -1.24
CA ASP A 358 32.11 -4.33 -2.55
C ASP A 358 31.23 -4.87 -3.68
N ASP A 359 30.02 -5.39 -3.40
CA ASP A 359 29.14 -6.01 -4.41
C ASP A 359 27.87 -5.20 -4.74
N GLU A 360 27.64 -4.06 -4.09
CA GLU A 360 26.58 -3.13 -4.50
C GLU A 360 27.09 -2.22 -5.64
N PHE A 361 27.28 -2.79 -6.82
CA PHE A 361 27.37 -2.02 -8.05
C PHE A 361 25.98 -1.50 -8.43
N TYR A 362 25.62 -0.35 -7.90
CA TYR A 362 24.60 0.47 -8.50
C TYR A 362 25.24 1.24 -9.66
N ASP A 363 25.12 0.69 -10.86
CA ASP A 363 25.56 1.34 -12.09
C ASP A 363 24.56 2.45 -12.45
N GLY A 364 24.61 3.56 -11.69
CA GLY A 364 23.74 4.72 -11.85
C GLY A 364 24.02 5.56 -13.10
N ASP A 365 25.02 5.21 -13.89
CA ASP A 365 25.49 6.04 -15.01
C ASP A 365 24.93 5.61 -16.38
N ALA A 366 24.09 4.58 -16.47
CA ALA A 366 23.55 4.12 -17.75
C ALA A 366 22.33 4.93 -18.26
N ASP A 367 21.74 5.80 -17.45
CA ASP A 367 20.52 6.57 -17.78
C ASP A 367 20.77 8.04 -18.22
N GLN A 368 22.01 8.43 -18.50
CA GLN A 368 22.29 9.82 -18.94
C GLN A 368 22.19 10.07 -20.44
N ASP A 369 21.93 9.06 -21.27
CA ASP A 369 21.77 9.22 -22.71
C ASP A 369 20.54 8.49 -23.28
N ARG A 370 19.35 9.03 -22.96
CA ARG A 370 18.18 8.90 -23.87
C ARG A 370 17.09 9.92 -23.53
#